data_90d688758dfa68e709881fab82c801ee
#
_entry.id   90d688758dfa68e709881fab82c801ee
#
_cell.length_a   1.000
_cell.length_b   1.000
_cell.length_c   1.000
_cell.angle_alpha   90.00
_cell.angle_beta   90.00
_cell.angle_gamma   90.00
#
_symmetry.space_group_name_H-M   'P 1'
#
loop_
_entity.id
_entity.type
_entity.pdbx_description
1 polymer ?
#
loop_
_entity_poly.entity_id
_entity_poly.type
_entity_poly.pdbx_seq_one_letter_code
_entity_poly.pdbx_strand_id
1 'polypeptide(L)'
;MRKWNFKRRAKQHERQRKEFVSYAKIKQVMVLFESVGEKEDQVYHDIIRQLKEDGMQVKAFAYMEKSKNTMYHHDDITILEKKQIGCMHVPEEQIIQQLKNTVCDVLFDFTMHTVLPLQYVMLYVDAKCRVGVKCDKLLKADFMIEWEENNHKERSLNNDGVKFLFNQMLFYLKTIRTTL
;
A
#
# COMPACT_ATOMS: atom_id res chain seq x y z
N MET A 1 22.52 6.12 -3.49
CA MET A 1 22.78 4.86 -2.77
C MET A 1 21.49 4.10 -2.40
N ARG A 2 20.49 4.70 -1.71
CA ARG A 2 19.23 4.04 -1.28
C ARG A 2 18.39 3.47 -2.43
N LYS A 3 18.11 4.27 -3.47
CA LYS A 3 17.37 3.84 -4.68
C LYS A 3 18.11 2.73 -5.44
N TRP A 4 19.43 2.74 -5.45
CA TRP A 4 20.23 1.70 -6.09
C TRP A 4 20.13 0.37 -5.35
N ASN A 5 20.20 0.38 -4.00
CA ASN A 5 20.02 -0.81 -3.18
C ASN A 5 18.63 -1.43 -3.43
N PHE A 6 17.57 -0.61 -3.42
CA PHE A 6 16.22 -1.06 -3.74
C PHE A 6 16.14 -1.72 -5.12
N LYS A 7 16.65 -1.06 -6.17
CA LYS A 7 16.62 -1.59 -7.54
C LYS A 7 17.38 -2.92 -7.65
N ARG A 8 18.50 -3.07 -6.93
CA ARG A 8 19.26 -4.33 -6.88
C ARG A 8 18.41 -5.45 -6.26
N ARG A 9 17.77 -5.20 -5.12
CA ARG A 9 16.88 -6.17 -4.45
C ARG A 9 15.66 -6.49 -5.30
N ALA A 10 15.07 -5.50 -5.96
CA ALA A 10 13.93 -5.71 -6.84
C ALA A 10 14.27 -6.60 -8.06
N LYS A 11 15.49 -6.51 -8.60
CA LYS A 11 15.97 -7.42 -9.66
C LYS A 11 16.17 -8.86 -9.17
N GLN A 12 16.47 -9.05 -7.88
CA GLN A 12 16.69 -10.38 -7.28
C GLN A 12 15.39 -11.02 -6.80
N HIS A 13 14.35 -10.24 -6.65
CA HIS A 13 13.05 -10.70 -6.16
C HIS A 13 12.06 -10.74 -7.31
N GLU A 14 11.98 -11.91 -7.95
CA GLU A 14 11.04 -12.13 -9.05
C GLU A 14 9.64 -12.35 -8.49
N ARG A 15 8.68 -11.53 -8.94
CA ARG A 15 7.29 -11.68 -8.55
C ARG A 15 6.68 -12.91 -9.20
N GLN A 16 6.11 -13.80 -8.41
CA GLN A 16 5.64 -15.10 -8.89
C GLN A 16 4.39 -15.02 -9.78
N ARG A 17 3.46 -14.07 -9.54
CA ARG A 17 2.21 -14.00 -10.29
C ARG A 17 1.65 -12.59 -10.45
N LYS A 18 1.20 -12.29 -11.67
CA LYS A 18 0.27 -11.18 -11.96
C LYS A 18 -1.04 -11.78 -12.39
N GLU A 19 -2.09 -11.53 -11.62
CA GLU A 19 -3.42 -12.03 -11.92
C GLU A 19 -4.45 -10.98 -11.50
N PHE A 20 -5.31 -10.59 -12.42
CA PHE A 20 -6.45 -9.77 -12.08
C PHE A 20 -7.55 -10.65 -11.49
N VAL A 21 -7.85 -10.43 -10.22
CA VAL A 21 -8.89 -11.17 -9.49
C VAL A 21 -10.19 -10.39 -9.59
N SER A 22 -11.27 -11.05 -10.00
CA SER A 22 -12.62 -10.45 -9.95
C SER A 22 -12.94 -10.03 -8.51
N TYR A 23 -13.53 -8.84 -8.34
CA TYR A 23 -13.83 -8.26 -7.02
C TYR A 23 -14.54 -9.24 -6.08
N ALA A 24 -15.52 -9.98 -6.59
CA ALA A 24 -16.27 -10.98 -5.82
C ALA A 24 -15.40 -12.17 -5.32
N LYS A 25 -14.22 -12.38 -5.89
CA LYS A 25 -13.29 -13.46 -5.51
C LYS A 25 -12.16 -12.98 -4.61
N ILE A 26 -12.04 -11.67 -4.36
CA ILE A 26 -11.03 -11.11 -3.46
C ILE A 26 -11.34 -11.52 -2.03
N LYS A 27 -10.36 -12.14 -1.37
CA LYS A 27 -10.45 -12.59 0.02
C LYS A 27 -9.45 -11.89 0.93
N GLN A 28 -8.26 -11.61 0.43
CA GLN A 28 -7.16 -11.04 1.20
C GLN A 28 -6.69 -9.75 0.57
N VAL A 29 -6.72 -8.69 1.35
CA VAL A 29 -6.36 -7.33 0.90
C VAL A 29 -5.27 -6.76 1.77
N MET A 30 -4.32 -6.07 1.14
CA MET A 30 -3.34 -5.25 1.82
C MET A 30 -3.52 -3.78 1.45
N VAL A 31 -3.40 -2.89 2.43
CA VAL A 31 -3.49 -1.44 2.24
C VAL A 31 -2.17 -0.80 2.66
N LEU A 32 -1.60 0.05 1.81
CA LEU A 32 -0.38 0.81 2.07
C LEU A 32 -0.67 2.30 2.07
N PHE A 33 -0.21 3.01 3.09
CA PHE A 33 -0.35 4.47 3.17
C PHE A 33 0.72 5.12 4.05
N GLU A 34 0.90 6.42 3.89
CA GLU A 34 1.72 7.25 4.78
C GLU A 34 0.87 7.73 5.94
N SER A 35 1.28 7.40 7.17
CA SER A 35 0.60 7.86 8.37
C SER A 35 1.11 9.24 8.79
N VAL A 36 0.19 10.14 9.03
CA VAL A 36 0.47 11.48 9.57
C VAL A 36 -0.09 11.66 10.99
N GLY A 37 -0.92 10.74 11.45
CA GLY A 37 -1.49 10.69 12.79
C GLY A 37 -2.91 10.16 12.80
N GLU A 38 -3.38 9.75 13.98
CA GLU A 38 -4.65 9.01 14.15
C GLU A 38 -5.87 9.72 13.54
N LYS A 39 -5.95 11.05 13.68
CA LYS A 39 -7.10 11.82 13.14
C LYS A 39 -7.10 11.86 11.62
N GLU A 40 -5.94 12.07 11.03
CA GLU A 40 -5.77 12.16 9.59
C GLU A 40 -5.90 10.77 8.94
N ASP A 41 -5.51 9.71 9.68
CA ASP A 41 -5.57 8.33 9.21
C ASP A 41 -6.98 7.72 9.29
N GLN A 42 -7.97 8.43 9.86
CA GLN A 42 -9.35 7.94 10.01
C GLN A 42 -9.97 7.46 8.69
N VAL A 43 -9.61 8.07 7.58
CA VAL A 43 -10.08 7.65 6.25
C VAL A 43 -9.62 6.24 5.90
N TYR A 44 -8.42 5.84 6.30
CA TYR A 44 -7.92 4.48 6.05
C TYR A 44 -8.60 3.46 6.97
N HIS A 45 -8.99 3.85 8.19
CA HIS A 45 -9.83 3.01 9.05
C HIS A 45 -11.19 2.76 8.43
N ASP A 46 -11.80 3.79 7.85
CA ASP A 46 -13.08 3.68 7.15
C ASP A 46 -12.97 2.75 5.94
N ILE A 47 -11.88 2.86 5.17
CA ILE A 47 -11.59 1.98 4.03
C ILE A 47 -11.41 0.53 4.49
N ILE A 48 -10.62 0.30 5.54
CA ILE A 48 -10.40 -1.05 6.10
C ILE A 48 -11.72 -1.66 6.57
N ARG A 49 -12.54 -0.87 7.28
CA ARG A 49 -13.86 -1.30 7.73
C ARG A 49 -14.76 -1.69 6.56
N GLN A 50 -14.86 -0.84 5.53
CA GLN A 50 -15.67 -1.13 4.34
C GLN A 50 -15.23 -2.42 3.64
N LEU A 51 -13.93 -2.64 3.46
CA LEU A 51 -13.42 -3.86 2.84
C LEU A 51 -13.73 -5.11 3.68
N LYS A 52 -13.71 -4.99 5.02
CA LYS A 52 -14.11 -6.07 5.92
C LYS A 52 -15.61 -6.35 5.87
N GLU A 53 -16.45 -5.32 5.78
CA GLU A 53 -17.89 -5.44 5.58
C GLU A 53 -18.22 -6.12 4.24
N ASP A 54 -17.39 -5.90 3.21
CA ASP A 54 -17.44 -6.62 1.93
C ASP A 54 -16.92 -8.08 2.02
N GLY A 55 -16.57 -8.57 3.22
CA GLY A 55 -16.17 -9.95 3.50
C GLY A 55 -14.69 -10.26 3.29
N MET A 56 -13.83 -9.25 3.22
CA MET A 56 -12.40 -9.43 2.99
C MET A 56 -11.60 -9.43 4.31
N GLN A 57 -10.51 -10.18 4.33
CA GLN A 57 -9.48 -10.07 5.37
C GLN A 57 -8.53 -8.96 4.97
N VAL A 58 -8.40 -7.95 5.81
CA VAL A 58 -7.60 -6.76 5.51
C VAL A 58 -6.42 -6.66 6.47
N LYS A 59 -5.24 -6.42 5.92
CA LYS A 59 -4.05 -5.99 6.66
C LYS A 59 -3.56 -4.68 6.08
N ALA A 60 -3.06 -3.80 6.90
CA ALA A 60 -2.48 -2.55 6.43
C ALA A 60 -1.05 -2.36 6.95
N PHE A 61 -0.22 -1.73 6.13
CA PHE A 61 1.09 -1.22 6.53
C PHE A 61 1.11 0.29 6.32
N ALA A 62 1.34 1.02 7.40
CA ALA A 62 1.53 2.46 7.35
C ALA A 62 3.00 2.80 7.65
N TYR A 63 3.55 3.79 6.97
CA TYR A 63 4.86 4.34 7.32
C TYR A 63 4.68 5.69 7.99
N MET A 64 5.31 5.86 9.15
CA MET A 64 5.32 7.12 9.89
C MET A 64 6.75 7.65 10.01
N GLU A 65 7.03 8.78 9.32
CA GLU A 65 8.37 9.37 9.32
C GLU A 65 8.71 10.04 10.67
N LYS A 66 7.72 10.68 11.29
CA LYS A 66 7.87 11.35 12.60
C LYS A 66 7.04 10.59 13.62
N SER A 67 7.70 9.86 14.52
CA SER A 67 7.02 9.27 15.65
C SER A 67 6.42 10.41 16.51
N LYS A 68 5.12 10.58 16.45
CA LYS A 68 4.38 11.35 17.44
C LYS A 68 4.23 10.42 18.65
N ASN A 69 4.46 10.91 19.87
CA ASN A 69 4.41 10.17 21.14
C ASN A 69 3.04 9.51 21.45
N THR A 70 2.11 9.49 20.54
CA THR A 70 0.85 8.78 20.65
C THR A 70 1.03 7.38 20.10
N MET A 71 1.05 6.39 20.99
CA MET A 71 0.94 4.98 20.60
C MET A 71 -0.43 4.78 19.94
N TYR A 72 -0.43 4.88 18.65
CA TYR A 72 -1.54 4.53 17.79
C TYR A 72 -1.46 3.02 17.55
N HIS A 73 -2.35 2.28 18.18
CA HIS A 73 -2.40 0.82 18.04
C HIS A 73 -3.72 0.41 17.39
N HIS A 74 -3.64 -0.28 16.29
CA HIS A 74 -4.80 -0.84 15.63
C HIS A 74 -4.47 -2.26 15.18
N ASP A 75 -5.35 -3.22 15.46
CA ASP A 75 -5.08 -4.65 15.23
C ASP A 75 -4.78 -4.99 13.75
N ASP A 76 -5.36 -4.23 12.83
CA ASP A 76 -5.20 -4.45 11.39
C ASP A 76 -4.09 -3.64 10.74
N ILE A 77 -3.50 -2.68 11.46
CA ILE A 77 -2.51 -1.74 10.90
C ILE A 77 -1.17 -1.93 11.58
N THR A 78 -0.18 -2.33 10.82
CA THR A 78 1.22 -2.36 11.25
C THR A 78 1.88 -1.02 10.88
N ILE A 79 2.27 -0.24 11.88
CA ILE A 79 2.99 1.01 11.66
C ILE A 79 4.47 0.73 11.63
N LEU A 80 5.09 1.03 10.49
CA LEU A 80 6.53 1.04 10.32
C LEU A 80 7.08 2.38 10.80
N GLU A 81 7.69 2.39 11.97
CA GLU A 81 8.36 3.57 12.50
C GLU A 81 9.80 3.66 12.01
N LYS A 82 10.35 4.87 12.04
CA LYS A 82 11.74 5.13 11.63
C LYS A 82 12.75 4.27 12.38
N LYS A 83 12.49 3.89 13.64
CA LYS A 83 13.37 3.02 14.44
C LYS A 83 13.49 1.59 13.89
N GLN A 84 12.47 1.13 13.16
CA GLN A 84 12.42 -0.20 12.54
C GLN A 84 12.98 -0.19 11.11
N ILE A 85 13.51 0.95 10.69
CA ILE A 85 14.02 1.18 9.35
C ILE A 85 15.52 1.45 9.43
N GLY A 86 16.32 0.60 8.81
CA GLY A 86 17.77 0.75 8.77
C GLY A 86 18.26 1.93 7.91
N CYS A 87 19.57 2.16 7.91
CA CYS A 87 20.23 3.30 7.28
C CYS A 87 19.94 3.46 5.77
N MET A 88 19.60 2.39 5.08
CA MET A 88 19.24 2.39 3.65
C MET A 88 17.73 2.50 3.42
N HIS A 89 16.94 2.86 4.44
CA HIS A 89 15.48 2.81 4.44
C HIS A 89 14.91 1.40 4.19
N VAL A 90 15.70 0.39 4.52
CA VAL A 90 15.30 -1.02 4.47
C VAL A 90 14.62 -1.37 5.79
N PRO A 91 13.41 -1.95 5.80
CA PRO A 91 12.83 -2.52 7.01
C PRO A 91 13.73 -3.57 7.64
N GLU A 92 13.62 -3.76 8.95
CA GLU A 92 14.34 -4.81 9.67
C GLU A 92 14.08 -6.19 9.08
N GLU A 93 15.06 -7.09 9.19
CA GLU A 93 14.99 -8.41 8.55
C GLU A 93 13.80 -9.24 9.02
N GLN A 94 13.39 -9.10 10.28
CA GLN A 94 12.18 -9.77 10.80
C GLN A 94 10.92 -9.34 10.04
N ILE A 95 10.79 -8.04 9.76
CA ILE A 95 9.67 -7.50 8.98
C ILE A 95 9.74 -8.02 7.55
N ILE A 96 10.92 -8.03 6.93
CA ILE A 96 11.11 -8.56 5.57
C ILE A 96 10.69 -10.04 5.50
N GLN A 97 11.04 -10.87 6.49
CA GLN A 97 10.65 -12.28 6.51
C GLN A 97 9.12 -12.43 6.66
N GLN A 98 8.48 -11.62 7.48
CA GLN A 98 7.01 -11.61 7.57
C GLN A 98 6.37 -11.23 6.23
N LEU A 99 6.90 -10.22 5.56
CA LEU A 99 6.39 -9.76 4.26
C LEU A 99 6.53 -10.83 3.18
N LYS A 100 7.65 -11.55 3.12
CA LYS A 100 7.88 -12.66 2.18
C LYS A 100 6.89 -13.82 2.36
N ASN A 101 6.38 -14.00 3.58
CA ASN A 101 5.38 -15.02 3.89
C ASN A 101 3.95 -14.49 3.81
N THR A 102 3.76 -13.25 3.36
CA THR A 102 2.44 -12.63 3.24
C THR A 102 1.98 -12.68 1.79
N VAL A 103 0.80 -13.27 1.60
CA VAL A 103 0.11 -13.35 0.31
C VAL A 103 -1.15 -12.51 0.37
N CYS A 104 -1.51 -11.81 -0.71
CA CYS A 104 -2.80 -11.16 -0.84
C CYS A 104 -3.30 -11.16 -2.29
N ASP A 105 -4.62 -11.07 -2.45
CA ASP A 105 -5.22 -10.98 -3.77
C ASP A 105 -5.00 -9.60 -4.37
N VAL A 106 -5.23 -8.55 -3.57
CA VAL A 106 -5.06 -7.17 -4.00
C VAL A 106 -4.27 -6.38 -2.95
N LEU A 107 -3.31 -5.60 -3.43
CA LEU A 107 -2.58 -4.62 -2.64
C LEU A 107 -2.92 -3.22 -3.16
N PHE A 108 -3.53 -2.39 -2.30
CA PHE A 108 -3.79 -0.98 -2.56
C PHE A 108 -2.63 -0.12 -2.04
N ASP A 109 -2.05 0.71 -2.91
CA ASP A 109 -0.99 1.66 -2.57
C ASP A 109 -1.49 3.09 -2.74
N PHE A 110 -1.81 3.75 -1.62
CA PHE A 110 -2.31 5.13 -1.57
C PHE A 110 -1.20 6.19 -1.53
N THR A 111 0.07 5.79 -1.58
CA THR A 111 1.15 6.79 -1.58
C THR A 111 1.20 7.58 -2.88
N MET A 112 1.43 8.89 -2.78
CA MET A 112 1.50 9.80 -3.92
C MET A 112 2.94 10.02 -4.43
N HIS A 113 3.92 9.45 -3.75
CA HIS A 113 5.34 9.54 -4.09
C HIS A 113 6.09 8.29 -3.63
N THR A 114 7.39 8.25 -3.88
CA THR A 114 8.23 7.14 -3.43
C THR A 114 8.44 7.18 -1.92
N VAL A 115 7.72 6.38 -1.17
CA VAL A 115 7.93 6.08 0.26
C VAL A 115 8.71 4.78 0.35
N LEU A 116 10.03 4.87 0.47
CA LEU A 116 10.91 3.72 0.28
C LEU A 116 10.61 2.53 1.21
N PRO A 117 10.29 2.69 2.51
CA PRO A 117 9.86 1.58 3.36
C PRO A 117 8.62 0.85 2.83
N LEU A 118 7.61 1.58 2.35
CA LEU A 118 6.40 0.97 1.78
C LEU A 118 6.67 0.32 0.41
N GLN A 119 7.64 0.84 -0.36
CA GLN A 119 8.08 0.18 -1.59
C GLN A 119 8.73 -1.19 -1.29
N TYR A 120 9.41 -1.36 -0.13
CA TYR A 120 9.88 -2.67 0.30
C TYR A 120 8.73 -3.60 0.72
N VAL A 121 7.69 -3.08 1.37
CA VAL A 121 6.46 -3.86 1.63
C VAL A 121 5.89 -4.35 0.30
N MET A 122 5.68 -3.44 -0.64
CA MET A 122 5.17 -3.76 -1.96
C MET A 122 6.08 -4.74 -2.73
N LEU A 123 7.39 -4.70 -2.52
CA LEU A 123 8.34 -5.62 -3.16
C LEU A 123 8.20 -7.05 -2.66
N TYR A 124 8.16 -7.22 -1.33
CA TYR A 124 8.26 -8.54 -0.71
C TYR A 124 6.92 -9.27 -0.50
N VAL A 125 5.81 -8.54 -0.47
CA VAL A 125 4.47 -9.15 -0.40
C VAL A 125 4.13 -9.79 -1.74
N ASP A 126 3.68 -11.05 -1.68
CA ASP A 126 3.18 -11.75 -2.86
C ASP A 126 1.72 -11.36 -3.11
N ALA A 127 1.54 -10.26 -3.85
CA ALA A 127 0.24 -9.75 -4.24
C ALA A 127 -0.08 -10.16 -5.68
N LYS A 128 -1.25 -10.77 -5.94
CA LYS A 128 -1.69 -11.09 -7.30
C LYS A 128 -1.84 -9.83 -8.15
N CYS A 129 -2.51 -8.80 -7.61
CA CYS A 129 -2.70 -7.51 -8.26
C CYS A 129 -2.30 -6.36 -7.32
N ARG A 130 -1.54 -5.41 -7.83
CA ARG A 130 -1.17 -4.16 -7.15
C ARG A 130 -1.91 -3.02 -7.80
N VAL A 131 -2.65 -2.27 -7.01
CA VAL A 131 -3.44 -1.11 -7.46
C VAL A 131 -2.89 0.13 -6.78
N GLY A 132 -2.70 1.21 -7.51
CA GLY A 132 -2.12 2.42 -6.94
C GLY A 132 -2.30 3.64 -7.81
N VAL A 133 -1.66 4.73 -7.40
CA VAL A 133 -1.67 5.99 -8.12
C VAL A 133 -0.53 6.04 -9.12
N LYS A 134 -0.79 6.60 -10.31
CA LYS A 134 0.23 6.86 -11.34
C LYS A 134 1.10 8.04 -10.89
N CYS A 135 2.26 7.72 -10.37
CA CYS A 135 3.26 8.71 -9.97
C CYS A 135 4.67 8.13 -10.11
N ASP A 136 5.71 8.96 -9.90
CA ASP A 136 7.10 8.52 -10.02
C ASP A 136 7.50 7.66 -8.81
N LYS A 137 7.29 6.35 -8.93
CA LYS A 137 7.67 5.33 -7.96
C LYS A 137 8.70 4.37 -8.53
N LEU A 138 9.54 3.81 -7.64
CA LEU A 138 10.55 2.81 -8.03
C LEU A 138 9.93 1.47 -8.44
N LEU A 139 8.87 1.08 -7.76
CA LEU A 139 8.05 -0.08 -8.10
C LEU A 139 6.63 0.40 -8.42
N LYS A 140 6.20 0.14 -9.64
CA LYS A 140 4.89 0.56 -10.13
C LYS A 140 3.83 -0.49 -9.80
N ALA A 141 2.61 -0.05 -9.59
CA ALA A 141 1.44 -0.93 -9.50
C ALA A 141 1.11 -1.54 -10.88
N ASP A 142 0.36 -2.63 -10.89
CA ASP A 142 -0.10 -3.29 -12.12
C ASP A 142 -1.24 -2.53 -12.76
N PHE A 143 -2.10 -1.98 -11.91
CA PHE A 143 -3.19 -1.09 -12.28
C PHE A 143 -2.99 0.25 -11.59
N MET A 144 -2.97 1.33 -12.37
CA MET A 144 -2.69 2.67 -11.86
C MET A 144 -3.79 3.63 -12.28
N ILE A 145 -4.28 4.40 -11.29
CA ILE A 145 -5.20 5.51 -11.53
C ILE A 145 -4.38 6.78 -11.69
N GLU A 146 -4.68 7.53 -12.73
CA GLU A 146 -4.15 8.88 -12.93
C GLU A 146 -4.91 9.84 -12.02
N TRP A 147 -4.17 10.56 -11.19
CA TRP A 147 -4.70 11.58 -10.31
C TRP A 147 -4.21 12.93 -10.80
N GLU A 148 -5.10 13.73 -11.37
CA GLU A 148 -4.82 15.10 -11.73
C GLU A 148 -5.24 16.01 -10.57
N GLU A 149 -4.27 16.50 -9.84
CA GLU A 149 -4.50 17.50 -8.81
C GLU A 149 -4.34 18.88 -9.43
N ASN A 150 -5.40 19.70 -9.36
CA ASN A 150 -5.38 21.08 -9.85
C ASN A 150 -4.39 22.00 -9.09
N ASN A 151 -3.67 21.47 -8.09
CA ASN A 151 -2.66 22.17 -7.31
C ASN A 151 -1.46 21.29 -6.99
N HIS A 152 -0.38 21.44 -7.76
CA HIS A 152 0.89 20.71 -7.65
C HIS A 152 1.68 20.89 -6.34
N LYS A 153 1.10 21.34 -5.23
CA LYS A 153 1.85 21.66 -3.99
C LYS A 153 1.69 20.70 -2.84
N GLU A 154 0.68 19.84 -2.81
CA GLU A 154 0.48 18.93 -1.69
C GLU A 154 0.97 17.52 -2.03
N ARG A 155 1.95 17.02 -1.24
CA ARG A 155 2.52 15.67 -1.37
C ARG A 155 1.65 14.59 -0.76
N SER A 156 0.54 14.95 -0.13
CA SER A 156 -0.41 14.01 0.51
C SER A 156 -1.83 14.33 0.07
N LEU A 157 -2.62 13.29 -0.13
CA LEU A 157 -4.06 13.42 -0.33
C LEU A 157 -4.72 13.84 0.99
N ASN A 158 -5.69 14.77 0.90
CA ASN A 158 -6.63 14.98 2.00
C ASN A 158 -7.61 13.78 2.08
N ASN A 159 -8.37 13.68 3.15
CA ASN A 159 -9.29 12.56 3.38
C ASN A 159 -10.33 12.37 2.25
N ASP A 160 -10.82 13.46 1.67
CA ASP A 160 -11.78 13.38 0.55
C ASP A 160 -11.12 12.87 -0.72
N GLY A 161 -9.87 13.28 -0.99
CA GLY A 161 -9.06 12.75 -2.10
C GLY A 161 -8.77 11.27 -1.95
N VAL A 162 -8.44 10.79 -0.74
CA VAL A 162 -8.24 9.36 -0.48
C VAL A 162 -9.52 8.57 -0.71
N LYS A 163 -10.68 9.05 -0.21
CA LYS A 163 -11.98 8.42 -0.44
C LYS A 163 -12.35 8.36 -1.92
N PHE A 164 -12.15 9.46 -2.62
CA PHE A 164 -12.41 9.50 -4.07
C PHE A 164 -11.54 8.49 -4.80
N LEU A 165 -10.24 8.48 -4.53
CA LEU A 165 -9.29 7.55 -5.13
C LEU A 165 -9.67 6.10 -4.87
N PHE A 166 -10.02 5.76 -3.62
CA PHE A 166 -10.47 4.43 -3.25
C PHE A 166 -11.72 4.00 -4.02
N ASN A 167 -12.71 4.89 -4.12
CA ASN A 167 -13.93 4.63 -4.88
C ASN A 167 -13.65 4.39 -6.37
N GLN A 168 -12.72 5.15 -6.96
CA GLN A 168 -12.28 4.92 -8.33
C GLN A 168 -11.59 3.55 -8.48
N MET A 169 -10.69 3.19 -7.56
CA MET A 169 -10.03 1.88 -7.56
C MET A 169 -11.06 0.75 -7.48
N LEU A 170 -12.05 0.86 -6.57
CA LEU A 170 -13.12 -0.13 -6.44
C LEU A 170 -14.01 -0.20 -7.69
N PHE A 171 -14.37 0.94 -8.27
CA PHE A 171 -15.18 0.99 -9.48
C PHE A 171 -14.51 0.19 -10.60
N TYR A 172 -13.24 0.44 -10.87
CA TYR A 172 -12.52 -0.29 -11.91
C TYR A 172 -12.34 -1.77 -11.57
N LEU A 173 -12.00 -2.12 -10.33
CA LEU A 173 -11.88 -3.53 -9.92
C LEU A 173 -13.21 -4.29 -10.06
N LYS A 174 -14.34 -3.64 -9.79
CA LYS A 174 -15.68 -4.23 -9.97
C LYS A 174 -16.09 -4.37 -11.46
N THR A 175 -15.52 -3.55 -12.33
CA THR A 175 -15.78 -3.62 -13.77
C THR A 175 -14.90 -4.63 -14.51
N ILE A 176 -13.75 -5.00 -13.93
CA ILE A 176 -12.86 -6.01 -14.50
C ILE A 176 -13.56 -7.38 -14.45
N ARG A 177 -13.95 -7.88 -15.61
CA ARG A 177 -14.48 -9.24 -15.75
C ARG A 177 -13.32 -10.15 -16.15
N THR A 178 -12.90 -11.02 -15.26
CA THR A 178 -12.01 -12.12 -15.62
C THR A 178 -12.87 -13.24 -16.16
N THR A 179 -12.86 -13.42 -17.47
CA THR A 179 -13.32 -14.67 -18.09
C THR A 179 -12.36 -15.78 -17.69
N LEU A 180 -12.86 -16.74 -16.93
CA LEU A 180 -12.22 -18.04 -16.77
C LEU A 180 -12.40 -18.87 -18.03
#